data_cf5db28e5ec36b5acdc7797db2c0f27c
#
_entry.id   cf5db28e5ec36b5acdc7797db2c0f27c
#
_cell.length_a   1.000
_cell.length_b   1.000
_cell.length_c   1.000
_cell.angle_alpha   90.00
_cell.angle_beta   90.00
_cell.angle_gamma   90.00
#
_symmetry.space_group_name_H-M   'P 1'
#
loop_
_entity.id
_entity.type
_entity.pdbx_description
1 polymer ?
#
loop_
_entity_poly.entity_id
_entity_poly.type
_entity_poly.pdbx_seq_one_letter_code
_entity_poly.pdbx_strand_id
1 'polypeptide(L)'
;MRAKHIAVALTGLFVGIAAVPPTEARVARLVVDQRTSYVGGAAWGKAGPYEMLRGTAYMEADPNNPHDAVIVDLENAPRDAKGLVEFSTQFMILKPVDMQRSNRKIFYAVNNRGNNLQGLVTTTTASQVAGTDAGYAMTEGYVVVDAGWEGDLVPISTKVVASLPARATPTARRSPA
;
A
#
# COMPACT_ATOMS: atom_id res chain seq x y z
N MET A 1 -71.50 -24.54 17.41
CA MET A 1 -70.45 -24.08 16.47
C MET A 1 -69.38 -23.29 17.24
N ARG A 2 -68.17 -23.82 17.40
CA ARG A 2 -67.09 -23.13 18.12
C ARG A 2 -66.13 -22.53 17.07
N ALA A 3 -66.03 -21.19 17.07
CA ALA A 3 -65.09 -20.48 16.22
C ALA A 3 -63.67 -20.63 16.79
N LYS A 4 -62.73 -21.12 15.96
CA LYS A 4 -61.28 -21.18 16.27
C LYS A 4 -60.65 -19.91 15.79
N HIS A 5 -60.13 -19.10 16.73
CA HIS A 5 -59.27 -17.97 16.41
C HIS A 5 -57.83 -18.45 16.10
N ILE A 6 -57.39 -18.20 14.90
CA ILE A 6 -55.99 -18.43 14.51
C ILE A 6 -55.25 -17.12 14.79
N ALA A 7 -54.33 -17.15 15.76
CA ALA A 7 -53.40 -16.05 16.00
C ALA A 7 -52.19 -16.20 15.06
N VAL A 8 -52.02 -15.27 14.15
CA VAL A 8 -50.83 -15.17 13.31
C VAL A 8 -49.77 -14.37 14.06
N ALA A 9 -48.71 -15.05 14.49
CA ALA A 9 -47.56 -14.39 15.09
C ALA A 9 -46.67 -13.82 13.96
N LEU A 10 -46.57 -12.51 13.89
CA LEU A 10 -45.68 -11.79 12.96
C LEU A 10 -44.30 -11.75 13.62
N THR A 11 -43.39 -12.66 13.19
CA THR A 11 -42.01 -12.64 13.65
C THR A 11 -41.23 -11.60 12.82
N GLY A 12 -41.02 -10.43 13.41
CA GLY A 12 -40.20 -9.38 12.81
C GLY A 12 -38.74 -9.82 12.74
N LEU A 13 -38.20 -9.95 11.53
CA LEU A 13 -36.79 -10.16 11.29
C LEU A 13 -36.02 -8.84 11.54
N PHE A 14 -35.40 -8.71 12.71
CA PHE A 14 -34.47 -7.64 12.99
C PHE A 14 -33.17 -7.94 12.23
N VAL A 15 -32.99 -7.32 11.06
CA VAL A 15 -31.67 -7.25 10.41
C VAL A 15 -30.84 -6.26 11.22
N GLY A 16 -30.03 -6.77 12.12
CA GLY A 16 -29.03 -5.97 12.81
C GLY A 16 -28.01 -5.45 11.77
N ILE A 17 -28.00 -4.15 11.55
CA ILE A 17 -26.91 -3.48 10.83
C ILE A 17 -25.70 -3.62 11.75
N ALA A 18 -24.83 -4.59 11.46
CA ALA A 18 -23.54 -4.67 12.13
C ALA A 18 -22.79 -3.36 11.83
N ALA A 19 -22.58 -2.53 12.84
CA ALA A 19 -21.70 -1.38 12.74
C ALA A 19 -20.33 -1.91 12.36
N VAL A 20 -19.86 -1.60 11.14
CA VAL A 20 -18.48 -1.86 10.74
C VAL A 20 -17.60 -1.04 11.69
N PRO A 21 -16.68 -1.66 12.44
CA PRO A 21 -15.81 -0.89 13.32
C PRO A 21 -15.03 0.13 12.48
N PRO A 22 -14.75 1.32 13.02
CA PRO A 22 -13.93 2.31 12.33
C PRO A 22 -12.59 1.63 11.97
N THR A 23 -12.26 1.64 10.70
CA THR A 23 -11.02 1.01 10.21
C THR A 23 -9.92 2.05 10.26
N GLU A 24 -8.81 1.69 10.89
CA GLU A 24 -7.54 2.45 10.80
C GLU A 24 -7.15 2.71 9.35
N ALA A 25 -6.23 3.66 9.13
CA ALA A 25 -5.64 3.90 7.82
C ALA A 25 -5.21 2.58 7.17
N ARG A 26 -5.65 2.33 5.94
CA ARG A 26 -5.51 1.01 5.32
C ARG A 26 -5.13 1.09 3.85
N VAL A 27 -4.57 0.00 3.34
CA VAL A 27 -4.46 -0.22 1.89
C VAL A 27 -5.81 -0.67 1.37
N ALA A 28 -6.46 0.18 0.58
CA ALA A 28 -7.76 -0.09 -0.03
C ALA A 28 -7.61 -0.90 -1.33
N ARG A 29 -6.53 -0.65 -2.08
CA ARG A 29 -6.28 -1.31 -3.37
C ARG A 29 -4.79 -1.36 -3.68
N LEU A 30 -4.32 -2.52 -4.15
CA LEU A 30 -2.97 -2.71 -4.66
C LEU A 30 -3.04 -2.99 -6.16
N VAL A 31 -2.34 -2.18 -6.96
CA VAL A 31 -2.26 -2.36 -8.41
C VAL A 31 -0.83 -2.68 -8.78
N VAL A 32 -0.62 -3.82 -9.45
CA VAL A 32 0.67 -4.19 -10.03
C VAL A 32 0.68 -3.75 -11.48
N ASP A 33 1.49 -2.75 -11.80
CA ASP A 33 1.58 -2.16 -13.14
C ASP A 33 2.63 -2.90 -13.99
N GLN A 34 3.66 -3.44 -13.34
CA GLN A 34 4.77 -4.08 -14.02
C GLN A 34 5.21 -5.34 -13.27
N ARG A 35 5.47 -6.40 -14.03
CA ARG A 35 6.09 -7.64 -13.57
C ARG A 35 7.22 -8.00 -14.52
N THR A 36 8.45 -8.12 -14.02
CA THR A 36 9.63 -8.42 -14.83
C THR A 36 10.49 -9.47 -14.15
N SER A 37 11.19 -10.28 -14.96
CA SER A 37 12.25 -11.14 -14.45
C SER A 37 13.38 -10.27 -13.91
N TYR A 38 13.85 -10.56 -12.69
CA TYR A 38 14.90 -9.75 -12.09
C TYR A 38 16.28 -10.29 -12.48
N VAL A 39 17.17 -9.37 -12.87
CA VAL A 39 18.55 -9.66 -13.29
C VAL A 39 18.63 -10.83 -14.29
N GLY A 40 17.78 -10.76 -15.35
CA GLY A 40 17.77 -11.78 -16.40
C GLY A 40 17.38 -13.20 -15.94
N GLY A 41 16.77 -13.34 -14.76
CA GLY A 41 16.40 -14.64 -14.20
C GLY A 41 17.51 -15.33 -13.43
N ALA A 42 18.54 -14.59 -13.01
CA ALA A 42 19.61 -15.14 -12.15
C ALA A 42 19.04 -15.79 -10.88
N ALA A 43 19.60 -16.94 -10.53
CA ALA A 43 19.20 -17.66 -9.32
C ALA A 43 19.97 -17.16 -8.08
N TRP A 44 19.25 -17.06 -6.95
CA TRP A 44 19.76 -16.59 -5.67
C TRP A 44 19.69 -17.71 -4.63
N GLY A 45 20.82 -18.31 -4.34
CA GLY A 45 20.92 -19.40 -3.37
C GLY A 45 19.83 -20.47 -3.57
N LYS A 46 19.17 -20.87 -2.47
CA LYS A 46 18.10 -21.86 -2.50
C LYS A 46 16.75 -21.28 -2.98
N ALA A 47 16.60 -19.95 -2.95
CA ALA A 47 15.38 -19.28 -3.36
C ALA A 47 15.15 -19.32 -4.89
N GLY A 48 16.23 -19.49 -5.67
CA GLY A 48 16.16 -19.51 -7.13
C GLY A 48 15.95 -18.13 -7.75
N PRO A 49 15.39 -18.04 -8.96
CA PRO A 49 15.19 -16.78 -9.64
C PRO A 49 14.14 -15.90 -8.94
N TYR A 50 14.33 -14.59 -9.07
CA TYR A 50 13.42 -13.56 -8.56
C TYR A 50 12.70 -12.84 -9.69
N GLU A 51 11.51 -12.36 -9.37
CA GLU A 51 10.77 -11.40 -10.18
C GLU A 51 10.61 -10.08 -9.42
N MET A 52 10.55 -9.00 -10.17
CA MET A 52 10.28 -7.66 -9.67
C MET A 52 8.85 -7.25 -10.04
N LEU A 53 8.09 -6.89 -9.03
CA LEU A 53 6.78 -6.26 -9.17
C LEU A 53 6.92 -4.77 -8.87
N ARG A 54 6.31 -3.92 -9.68
CA ARG A 54 6.14 -2.50 -9.43
C ARG A 54 4.69 -2.14 -9.55
N GLY A 55 4.28 -1.15 -8.77
CA GLY A 55 2.90 -0.73 -8.79
C GLY A 55 2.60 0.38 -7.81
N THR A 56 1.30 0.56 -7.58
CA THR A 56 0.76 1.59 -6.70
C THR A 56 -0.16 0.97 -5.66
N ALA A 57 0.09 1.29 -4.41
CA ALA A 57 -0.83 1.04 -3.30
C ALA A 57 -1.67 2.30 -3.08
N TYR A 58 -2.99 2.14 -3.16
CA TYR A 58 -3.97 3.17 -2.84
C TYR A 58 -4.46 2.95 -1.41
N MET A 59 -4.44 4.01 -0.63
CA MET A 59 -4.71 3.98 0.79
C MET A 59 -5.82 4.97 1.14
N GLU A 60 -6.54 4.67 2.21
CA GLU A 60 -7.61 5.49 2.76
C GLU A 60 -7.38 5.69 4.25
N ALA A 61 -7.64 6.90 4.75
CA ALA A 61 -7.68 7.22 6.17
C ALA A 61 -9.00 7.93 6.51
N ASP A 62 -9.57 7.63 7.66
CA ASP A 62 -10.78 8.27 8.15
C ASP A 62 -10.45 9.39 9.15
N PRO A 63 -10.65 10.67 8.78
CA PRO A 63 -10.37 11.79 9.69
C PRO A 63 -11.21 11.78 10.97
N ASN A 64 -12.29 11.00 11.01
CA ASN A 64 -13.15 10.90 12.19
C ASN A 64 -12.75 9.70 13.09
N ASN A 65 -11.82 8.85 12.64
CA ASN A 65 -11.33 7.73 13.43
C ASN A 65 -10.30 8.22 14.46
N PRO A 66 -10.51 7.96 15.78
CA PRO A 66 -9.55 8.35 16.82
C PRO A 66 -8.14 7.76 16.62
N HIS A 67 -8.02 6.60 15.99
CA HIS A 67 -6.71 5.97 15.71
C HIS A 67 -5.92 6.72 14.63
N ASP A 68 -6.60 7.43 13.73
CA ASP A 68 -5.98 8.22 12.67
C ASP A 68 -5.67 9.66 13.12
N ALA A 69 -6.10 10.07 14.31
CA ALA A 69 -5.89 11.42 14.86
C ALA A 69 -4.41 11.79 15.06
N VAL A 70 -3.50 10.81 15.02
CA VAL A 70 -2.05 11.03 15.07
C VAL A 70 -1.48 11.51 13.73
N ILE A 71 -2.26 11.42 12.64
CA ILE A 71 -1.84 11.86 11.31
C ILE A 71 -2.02 13.38 11.25
N VAL A 72 -0.90 14.09 11.13
CA VAL A 72 -0.88 15.56 11.12
C VAL A 72 -1.68 16.10 9.93
N ASP A 73 -2.52 17.10 10.18
CA ASP A 73 -3.34 17.80 9.18
C ASP A 73 -4.34 16.90 8.40
N LEU A 74 -4.62 15.70 8.87
CA LEU A 74 -5.57 14.79 8.21
C LEU A 74 -6.97 15.41 8.07
N GLU A 75 -7.43 16.16 9.08
CA GLU A 75 -8.72 16.86 9.10
C GLU A 75 -8.81 17.97 8.06
N ASN A 76 -7.67 18.52 7.63
CA ASN A 76 -7.56 19.58 6.64
C ASN A 76 -7.41 19.05 5.20
N ALA A 77 -7.25 17.73 5.03
CA ALA A 77 -7.06 17.12 3.72
C ALA A 77 -8.39 17.03 2.95
N PRO A 78 -8.37 17.12 1.62
CA PRO A 78 -9.54 16.86 0.78
C PRO A 78 -10.10 15.47 1.05
N ARG A 79 -11.44 15.37 1.10
CA ARG A 79 -12.15 14.12 1.35
C ARG A 79 -12.88 13.64 0.10
N ASP A 80 -12.95 12.34 -0.08
CA ASP A 80 -13.78 11.71 -1.10
C ASP A 80 -15.29 11.79 -0.77
N ALA A 81 -16.14 11.21 -1.63
CA ALA A 81 -17.59 11.17 -1.42
C ALA A 81 -18.03 10.35 -0.18
N LYS A 82 -17.15 9.51 0.37
CA LYS A 82 -17.39 8.73 1.60
C LYS A 82 -16.86 9.46 2.85
N GLY A 83 -16.22 10.63 2.69
CA GLY A 83 -15.59 11.39 3.77
C GLY A 83 -14.20 10.93 4.13
N LEU A 84 -13.58 10.03 3.34
CA LEU A 84 -12.25 9.51 3.56
C LEU A 84 -11.20 10.36 2.85
N VAL A 85 -9.99 10.36 3.37
CA VAL A 85 -8.81 10.95 2.71
C VAL A 85 -8.09 9.85 1.96
N GLU A 86 -8.00 10.01 0.63
CA GLU A 86 -7.28 9.09 -0.24
C GLU A 86 -5.85 9.57 -0.47
N PHE A 87 -4.91 8.63 -0.45
CA PHE A 87 -3.51 8.86 -0.82
C PHE A 87 -2.93 7.59 -1.44
N SER A 88 -1.77 7.70 -2.04
CA SER A 88 -1.16 6.54 -2.69
C SER A 88 0.35 6.51 -2.51
N THR A 89 0.94 5.34 -2.68
CA THR A 89 2.38 5.19 -2.76
C THR A 89 2.78 4.20 -3.83
N GLN A 90 3.87 4.49 -4.49
CA GLN A 90 4.54 3.52 -5.36
C GLN A 90 5.25 2.48 -4.50
N PHE A 91 5.29 1.25 -4.99
CA PHE A 91 6.04 0.17 -4.37
C PHE A 91 6.88 -0.60 -5.39
N MET A 92 7.90 -1.26 -4.87
CA MET A 92 8.68 -2.27 -5.56
C MET A 92 8.78 -3.51 -4.66
N ILE A 93 8.52 -4.69 -5.22
CA ILE A 93 8.63 -5.96 -4.52
C ILE A 93 9.53 -6.88 -5.34
N LEU A 94 10.62 -7.35 -4.73
CA LEU A 94 11.39 -8.47 -5.25
C LEU A 94 10.99 -9.72 -4.50
N LYS A 95 10.55 -10.75 -5.21
CA LYS A 95 10.14 -12.00 -4.59
C LYS A 95 10.62 -13.21 -5.40
N PRO A 96 10.85 -14.37 -4.77
CA PRO A 96 11.07 -15.59 -5.52
C PRO A 96 9.95 -15.85 -6.53
N VAL A 97 10.30 -16.30 -7.72
CA VAL A 97 9.30 -16.74 -8.72
C VAL A 97 8.50 -17.91 -8.12
N ASP A 98 9.18 -18.84 -7.49
CA ASP A 98 8.56 -19.92 -6.71
C ASP A 98 8.50 -19.54 -5.22
N MET A 99 7.32 -19.12 -4.77
CA MET A 99 7.10 -18.70 -3.37
C MET A 99 7.25 -19.84 -2.35
N GLN A 100 7.23 -21.12 -2.76
CA GLN A 100 7.51 -22.22 -1.85
C GLN A 100 8.98 -22.25 -1.41
N ARG A 101 9.86 -21.62 -2.20
CA ARG A 101 11.29 -21.47 -1.91
C ARG A 101 11.62 -20.22 -1.09
N SER A 102 10.62 -19.36 -0.81
CA SER A 102 10.76 -18.23 0.10
C SER A 102 10.88 -18.69 1.55
N ASN A 103 11.65 -17.97 2.36
CA ASN A 103 11.69 -18.15 3.81
C ASN A 103 10.45 -17.57 4.52
N ARG A 104 9.46 -17.02 3.77
CA ARG A 104 8.21 -16.42 4.26
C ARG A 104 8.40 -15.18 5.14
N LYS A 105 9.53 -14.51 4.98
CA LYS A 105 9.84 -13.26 5.69
C LYS A 105 9.94 -12.11 4.70
N ILE A 106 9.58 -10.93 5.17
CA ILE A 106 9.75 -9.67 4.42
C ILE A 106 10.98 -8.96 4.94
N PHE A 107 11.82 -8.50 4.00
CA PHE A 107 12.86 -7.52 4.22
C PHE A 107 12.34 -6.18 3.70
N TYR A 108 11.85 -5.34 4.61
CA TYR A 108 11.34 -4.02 4.24
C TYR A 108 12.46 -2.99 4.28
N ALA A 109 12.64 -2.29 3.17
CA ALA A 109 13.60 -1.22 3.06
C ALA A 109 12.94 0.12 3.34
N VAL A 110 13.44 0.83 4.36
CA VAL A 110 13.13 2.25 4.52
C VAL A 110 14.06 3.03 3.60
N ASN A 111 13.54 3.48 2.48
CA ASN A 111 14.34 4.20 1.49
C ASN A 111 14.70 5.62 1.96
N ASN A 112 15.75 6.18 1.37
CA ASN A 112 16.15 7.56 1.58
C ASN A 112 15.75 8.41 0.38
N ARG A 113 14.78 9.30 0.57
CA ARG A 113 14.28 10.21 -0.47
C ARG A 113 13.86 9.47 -1.75
N GLY A 114 13.12 8.36 -1.57
CA GLY A 114 12.61 7.53 -2.64
C GLY A 114 13.67 6.71 -3.39
N ASN A 115 14.95 6.79 -3.01
CA ASN A 115 15.97 5.93 -3.58
C ASN A 115 15.77 4.52 -3.05
N ASN A 116 15.51 3.59 -3.96
CA ASN A 116 15.35 2.19 -3.61
C ASN A 116 16.64 1.59 -3.05
N LEU A 117 16.52 0.40 -2.46
CA LEU A 117 17.65 -0.33 -1.91
C LEU A 117 18.82 -0.37 -2.89
N GLN A 118 19.83 0.47 -2.62
CA GLN A 118 21.12 0.49 -3.29
C GLN A 118 21.06 0.49 -4.83
N GLY A 119 20.03 1.16 -5.41
CA GLY A 119 19.93 1.27 -6.86
C GLY A 119 19.51 -0.02 -7.57
N LEU A 120 18.86 -0.94 -6.89
CA LEU A 120 18.43 -2.23 -7.46
C LEU A 120 17.68 -2.13 -8.80
N VAL A 121 17.01 -1.01 -9.04
CA VAL A 121 16.31 -0.78 -10.32
C VAL A 121 17.27 -0.64 -11.50
N THR A 122 18.46 -0.10 -11.24
CA THR A 122 19.49 0.14 -12.26
C THR A 122 20.51 -0.98 -12.35
N THR A 123 20.48 -1.92 -11.40
CA THR A 123 21.43 -3.03 -11.34
C THR A 123 21.07 -4.10 -12.37
N THR A 124 22.02 -4.47 -13.20
CA THR A 124 21.81 -5.38 -14.34
C THR A 124 22.46 -6.75 -14.17
N THR A 125 23.34 -6.92 -13.18
CA THR A 125 24.06 -8.17 -12.97
C THR A 125 23.93 -8.69 -11.54
N ALA A 126 23.91 -10.01 -11.40
CA ALA A 126 23.84 -10.66 -10.09
C ALA A 126 25.03 -10.32 -9.20
N SER A 127 26.23 -10.19 -9.76
CA SER A 127 27.44 -9.84 -9.02
C SER A 127 27.39 -8.45 -8.39
N GLN A 128 26.73 -7.48 -9.05
CA GLN A 128 26.55 -6.14 -8.50
C GLN A 128 25.59 -6.12 -7.30
N VAL A 129 24.60 -7.01 -7.31
CA VAL A 129 23.60 -7.10 -6.22
C VAL A 129 24.08 -7.97 -5.06
N ALA A 130 24.88 -9.00 -5.33
CA ALA A 130 25.28 -10.01 -4.35
C ALA A 130 25.99 -9.42 -3.11
N GLY A 131 26.73 -8.31 -3.28
CA GLY A 131 27.42 -7.61 -2.19
C GLY A 131 26.54 -6.62 -1.40
N THR A 132 25.25 -6.56 -1.68
CA THR A 132 24.30 -5.64 -1.02
C THR A 132 23.45 -6.37 0.02
N ASP A 133 22.81 -5.61 0.92
CA ASP A 133 21.84 -6.16 1.88
C ASP A 133 20.70 -6.87 1.16
N ALA A 134 20.27 -6.34 -0.01
CA ALA A 134 19.27 -6.98 -0.83
C ALA A 134 19.75 -8.30 -1.43
N GLY A 135 21.01 -8.39 -1.86
CA GLY A 135 21.63 -9.63 -2.34
C GLY A 135 21.64 -10.71 -1.26
N TYR A 136 22.00 -10.35 -0.04
CA TYR A 136 21.90 -11.24 1.10
C TYR A 136 20.45 -11.70 1.33
N ALA A 137 19.51 -10.75 1.40
CA ALA A 137 18.10 -11.08 1.65
C ALA A 137 17.53 -12.02 0.57
N MET A 138 17.88 -11.81 -0.71
CA MET A 138 17.46 -12.70 -1.80
C MET A 138 18.06 -14.10 -1.69
N THR A 139 19.35 -14.19 -1.34
CA THR A 139 20.02 -15.48 -1.13
C THR A 139 19.36 -16.29 -0.01
N GLU A 140 18.92 -15.62 1.04
CA GLU A 140 18.18 -16.20 2.17
C GLU A 140 16.69 -16.41 1.90
N GLY A 141 16.17 -16.02 0.74
CA GLY A 141 14.79 -16.27 0.33
C GLY A 141 13.76 -15.28 0.87
N TYR A 142 14.17 -14.08 1.25
CA TYR A 142 13.25 -13.03 1.68
C TYR A 142 12.46 -12.46 0.49
N VAL A 143 11.26 -11.96 0.78
CA VAL A 143 10.58 -11.01 -0.09
C VAL A 143 11.10 -9.62 0.27
N VAL A 144 11.71 -8.92 -0.68
CA VAL A 144 12.24 -7.56 -0.45
C VAL A 144 11.20 -6.55 -0.89
N VAL A 145 10.83 -5.64 0.00
CA VAL A 145 9.81 -4.61 -0.25
C VAL A 145 10.40 -3.24 -0.05
N ASP A 146 10.12 -2.36 -0.98
CA ASP A 146 10.41 -0.94 -0.93
C ASP A 146 9.14 -0.15 -1.29
N ALA A 147 8.79 0.87 -0.52
CA ALA A 147 7.61 1.69 -0.76
C ALA A 147 7.93 3.17 -0.48
N GLY A 148 7.34 4.05 -1.27
CA GLY A 148 7.45 5.49 -1.07
C GLY A 148 6.76 5.91 0.23
N TRP A 149 7.41 6.76 1.01
CA TRP A 149 6.84 7.33 2.24
C TRP A 149 6.94 8.86 2.28
N GLU A 150 7.65 9.46 1.34
CA GLU A 150 7.82 10.91 1.23
C GLU A 150 6.98 11.44 0.05
N GLY A 151 6.14 12.44 0.31
CA GLY A 151 5.21 13.01 -0.66
C GLY A 151 5.72 14.30 -1.34
N ASP A 152 6.90 14.79 -0.94
CA ASP A 152 7.52 16.02 -1.48
C ASP A 152 8.51 15.76 -2.62
N LEU A 153 8.60 14.51 -3.07
CA LEU A 153 9.54 14.10 -4.09
C LEU A 153 8.98 14.26 -5.50
N VAL A 154 9.83 14.67 -6.42
CA VAL A 154 9.51 14.63 -7.85
C VAL A 154 9.55 13.18 -8.33
N PRO A 155 8.45 12.66 -8.92
CA PRO A 155 8.42 11.31 -9.46
C PRO A 155 9.44 11.13 -10.58
N ILE A 156 10.34 10.17 -10.42
CA ILE A 156 11.25 9.70 -11.47
C ILE A 156 11.30 8.17 -11.46
N SER A 157 11.65 7.56 -12.58
CA SER A 157 11.60 6.11 -12.77
C SER A 157 12.47 5.28 -11.81
N THR A 158 13.46 5.91 -11.18
CA THR A 158 14.40 5.26 -10.25
C THR A 158 13.98 5.40 -8.78
N LYS A 159 12.90 6.13 -8.49
CA LYS A 159 12.43 6.36 -7.11
C LYS A 159 11.05 5.75 -6.90
N VAL A 160 10.77 5.42 -5.65
CA VAL A 160 9.42 5.17 -5.15
C VAL A 160 8.96 6.38 -4.36
N VAL A 161 7.79 6.91 -4.68
CA VAL A 161 7.28 8.15 -4.11
C VAL A 161 5.86 7.96 -3.57
N ALA A 162 5.52 8.71 -2.52
CA ALA A 162 4.14 8.83 -2.06
C ALA A 162 3.48 10.02 -2.79
N SER A 163 2.17 9.91 -3.02
CA SER A 163 1.32 10.98 -3.53
C SER A 163 0.28 11.31 -2.48
N LEU A 164 0.42 12.48 -1.87
CA LEU A 164 -0.47 12.97 -0.83
C LEU A 164 -1.49 13.93 -1.46
N PRO A 165 -2.73 13.99 -0.92
CA PRO A 165 -3.70 14.95 -1.39
C PRO A 165 -3.21 16.37 -1.10
N ALA A 166 -3.14 17.20 -2.13
CA ALA A 166 -2.77 18.61 -1.95
C ALA A 166 -3.91 19.35 -1.23
N ARG A 167 -3.58 20.10 -0.19
CA ARG A 167 -4.52 21.04 0.42
C ARG A 167 -5.06 21.98 -0.67
N ALA A 168 -6.37 22.16 -0.73
CA ALA A 168 -6.96 23.19 -1.59
C ALA A 168 -6.35 24.54 -1.22
N THR A 169 -5.63 25.18 -2.16
CA THR A 169 -5.11 26.53 -1.95
C THR A 169 -6.29 27.44 -1.65
N PRO A 170 -6.35 28.15 -0.51
CA PRO A 170 -7.43 29.08 -0.26
C PRO A 170 -7.44 30.10 -1.40
N THR A 171 -8.55 30.15 -2.13
CA THR A 171 -8.73 31.20 -3.14
C THR A 171 -8.58 32.52 -2.40
N ALA A 172 -7.56 33.30 -2.74
CA ALA A 172 -7.35 34.62 -2.14
C ALA A 172 -8.69 35.39 -2.29
N ARG A 173 -9.34 35.72 -1.18
CA ARG A 173 -10.51 36.60 -1.20
C ARG A 173 -10.03 37.91 -1.85
N ARG A 174 -10.54 38.20 -3.05
CA ARG A 174 -10.41 39.54 -3.59
C ARG A 174 -11.07 40.46 -2.59
N SER A 175 -10.29 41.35 -1.96
CA SER A 175 -10.85 42.48 -1.22
C SER A 175 -11.75 43.28 -2.18
N PRO A 176 -13.00 43.57 -1.77
CA PRO A 176 -13.81 44.51 -2.55
C PRO A 176 -13.07 45.85 -2.57
N ALA A 177 -13.01 46.47 -3.75
CA ALA A 177 -12.47 47.81 -3.97
C ALA A 177 -13.38 48.84 -3.34
#